data_2720d042e35b2781ba827b97b35630b9
#
_entry.id   2720d042e35b2781ba827b97b35630b9
#
_cell.length_a   1.000
_cell.length_b   1.000
_cell.length_c   1.000
_cell.angle_alpha   90.00
_cell.angle_beta   90.00
_cell.angle_gamma   90.00
#
_symmetry.space_group_name_H-M   'P 1'
#
loop_
_entity.id
_entity.type
_entity.pdbx_description
1 polymer ?
#
loop_
_entity_poly.entity_id
_entity_poly.type
_entity_poly.pdbx_seq_one_letter_code
_entity_poly.pdbx_strand_id
1 'polypeptide(L)'
;MKGLGLIAAVVIVVLLLRSRKSSAARLSAGQSASGPSPSSSPLGVSGSDPSPFGNGPSQDALDNFAQAIFQYEGGQPGNINVRNNNPGNLRSDPYQTGTSSGYATFADMGDGWDALNAYVQTHAASNPQWDFYDFFQNYLGQKQGGPPVTDQGNSDAYAEYVANYTGADPTQPVWSFLQGA
;
A
#
# COMPACT_ATOMS: atom_id res chain seq x y z
N MET A 1 32.26 -36.32 -0.99
CA MET A 1 30.87 -36.38 -1.48
C MET A 1 30.15 -35.09 -1.08
N LYS A 2 29.88 -34.25 -2.05
CA LYS A 2 29.30 -32.90 -1.81
C LYS A 2 27.79 -32.97 -2.06
N GLY A 3 27.00 -32.81 -1.00
CA GLY A 3 25.56 -32.78 -1.11
C GLY A 3 25.13 -31.40 -1.63
N LEU A 4 24.58 -31.34 -2.83
CA LEU A 4 23.86 -30.18 -3.35
C LEU A 4 22.47 -30.12 -2.66
N GLY A 5 22.32 -29.16 -1.79
CA GLY A 5 21.00 -28.80 -1.27
C GLY A 5 20.22 -27.98 -2.32
N LEU A 6 19.25 -28.61 -2.91
CA LEU A 6 18.31 -27.98 -3.85
C LEU A 6 17.34 -27.08 -3.08
N ILE A 7 17.57 -25.78 -3.10
CA ILE A 7 16.59 -24.80 -2.60
C ILE A 7 15.54 -24.62 -3.68
N ALA A 8 14.41 -25.30 -3.52
CA ALA A 8 13.25 -25.07 -4.35
C ALA A 8 12.63 -23.72 -3.96
N ALA A 9 12.92 -22.69 -4.75
CA ALA A 9 12.19 -21.43 -4.69
C ALA A 9 10.77 -21.68 -5.21
N VAL A 10 9.82 -21.81 -4.32
CA VAL A 10 8.39 -21.81 -4.67
C VAL A 10 8.00 -20.37 -4.97
N VAL A 11 8.10 -20.01 -6.24
CA VAL A 11 7.49 -18.79 -6.75
C VAL A 11 5.99 -19.08 -6.88
N ILE A 12 5.21 -18.77 -5.85
CA ILE A 12 3.76 -18.74 -5.96
C ILE A 12 3.40 -17.44 -6.69
N VAL A 13 3.31 -17.53 -8.00
CA VAL A 13 2.67 -16.49 -8.80
C VAL A 13 1.17 -16.59 -8.57
N VAL A 14 0.67 -15.83 -7.62
CA VAL A 14 -0.76 -15.63 -7.47
C VAL A 14 -1.21 -14.68 -8.56
N LEU A 15 -1.52 -15.24 -9.70
CA LEU A 15 -2.14 -14.53 -10.82
C LEU A 15 -3.62 -14.32 -10.47
N LEU A 16 -3.92 -13.33 -9.63
CA LEU A 16 -5.28 -12.84 -9.46
C LEU A 16 -5.64 -12.00 -10.68
N LEU A 17 -6.22 -12.64 -11.68
CA LEU A 17 -6.93 -12.00 -12.78
C LEU A 17 -8.10 -11.19 -12.21
N ARG A 18 -7.83 -9.94 -11.84
CA ARG A 18 -8.90 -8.97 -11.65
C ARG A 18 -9.32 -8.44 -13.02
N SER A 19 -10.37 -9.03 -13.58
CA SER A 19 -11.11 -8.43 -14.68
C SER A 19 -11.78 -7.15 -14.19
N ARG A 20 -11.09 -6.01 -14.29
CA ARG A 20 -11.74 -4.72 -14.16
C ARG A 20 -12.38 -4.36 -15.50
N LYS A 21 -13.72 -4.37 -15.52
CA LYS A 21 -14.48 -3.73 -16.60
C LYS A 21 -14.19 -2.23 -16.55
N SER A 22 -13.50 -1.75 -17.57
CA SER A 22 -13.37 -0.32 -17.85
C SER A 22 -14.76 0.23 -18.18
N SER A 23 -15.36 0.96 -17.22
CA SER A 23 -16.53 1.79 -17.51
C SER A 23 -16.04 3.08 -18.15
N ALA A 24 -16.00 3.10 -19.47
CA ALA A 24 -15.86 4.31 -20.24
C ALA A 24 -17.10 5.19 -20.01
N ALA A 25 -17.00 6.20 -19.18
CA ALA A 25 -18.01 7.22 -19.04
C ALA A 25 -17.95 8.16 -20.24
N ARG A 26 -18.97 8.10 -21.09
CA ARG A 26 -19.23 9.07 -22.15
C ARG A 26 -19.48 10.44 -21.55
N LEU A 27 -18.69 11.40 -21.95
CA LEU A 27 -19.00 12.81 -21.84
C LEU A 27 -20.22 13.12 -22.75
N SER A 28 -21.30 13.52 -22.15
CA SER A 28 -22.38 14.22 -22.84
C SER A 28 -22.50 15.61 -22.25
N ALA A 29 -22.29 16.59 -23.10
CA ALA A 29 -22.41 18.00 -22.78
C ALA A 29 -23.89 18.40 -22.69
N GLY A 30 -24.17 19.34 -21.75
CA GLY A 30 -25.29 20.28 -21.88
C GLY A 30 -26.41 20.11 -20.88
N GLN A 31 -26.52 20.98 -19.95
CA GLN A 31 -27.57 21.98 -19.72
C GLN A 31 -27.65 22.44 -18.26
N SER A 32 -27.61 23.73 -18.13
CA SER A 32 -27.90 24.47 -16.88
C SER A 32 -29.34 24.29 -16.44
N ALA A 33 -29.56 24.03 -15.15
CA ALA A 33 -30.78 24.47 -14.48
C ALA A 33 -30.56 24.54 -12.97
N SER A 34 -30.79 25.68 -12.42
CA SER A 34 -30.84 26.03 -11.01
C SER A 34 -32.05 25.38 -10.32
N GLY A 35 -31.86 24.86 -9.10
CA GLY A 35 -32.93 24.42 -8.24
C GLY A 35 -32.46 23.65 -7.02
N PRO A 36 -33.17 23.71 -5.89
CA PRO A 36 -32.64 23.82 -4.54
C PRO A 36 -32.20 22.48 -3.93
N SER A 37 -31.32 22.58 -2.94
CA SER A 37 -30.87 21.48 -2.07
C SER A 37 -32.01 20.65 -1.49
N PRO A 38 -31.80 19.35 -1.41
CA PRO A 38 -32.33 18.62 -0.30
C PRO A 38 -31.26 17.78 0.42
N SER A 39 -31.25 18.02 1.73
CA SER A 39 -31.28 17.01 2.77
C SER A 39 -30.34 15.82 2.65
N SER A 40 -29.30 15.84 3.47
CA SER A 40 -28.51 14.73 3.96
C SER A 40 -29.34 13.50 4.33
N SER A 41 -29.00 12.37 3.73
CA SER A 41 -29.28 11.06 4.33
C SER A 41 -27.98 10.27 4.33
N PRO A 42 -27.53 9.78 5.49
CA PRO A 42 -26.36 8.90 5.53
C PRO A 42 -26.82 7.50 5.14
N LEU A 43 -26.52 7.09 3.94
CA LEU A 43 -26.60 5.68 3.59
C LEU A 43 -25.38 4.97 4.17
N GLY A 44 -25.57 4.46 5.39
CA GLY A 44 -24.72 3.41 5.92
C GLY A 44 -24.86 2.17 5.04
N VAL A 45 -23.85 1.86 4.30
CA VAL A 45 -23.64 0.54 3.73
C VAL A 45 -22.40 -0.05 4.38
N SER A 46 -22.58 -0.51 5.61
CA SER A 46 -21.74 -1.56 6.17
C SER A 46 -22.19 -2.86 5.55
N GLY A 47 -21.56 -3.23 4.47
CA GLY A 47 -21.63 -4.56 3.90
C GLY A 47 -20.24 -5.13 3.86
N SER A 48 -19.68 -5.47 5.02
CA SER A 48 -18.56 -6.39 5.09
C SER A 48 -19.10 -7.77 4.76
N ASP A 49 -19.15 -8.13 3.48
CA ASP A 49 -19.32 -9.53 3.11
C ASP A 49 -18.09 -10.29 3.64
N PRO A 50 -18.29 -11.25 4.56
CA PRO A 50 -17.20 -12.11 4.99
C PRO A 50 -16.76 -12.90 3.77
N SER A 51 -15.58 -12.58 3.24
CA SER A 51 -14.94 -13.40 2.23
C SER A 51 -14.88 -14.83 2.74
N PRO A 52 -15.38 -15.85 1.98
CA PRO A 52 -15.35 -17.25 2.40
C PRO A 52 -13.92 -17.82 2.50
N PHE A 53 -12.92 -17.04 2.17
CA PHE A 53 -11.50 -17.34 2.33
C PHE A 53 -10.95 -16.46 3.47
N GLY A 54 -11.40 -16.71 4.69
CA GLY A 54 -10.92 -16.05 5.88
C GLY A 54 -9.40 -16.15 5.98
N ASN A 55 -8.74 -15.01 6.12
CA ASN A 55 -7.40 -14.66 6.60
C ASN A 55 -6.60 -13.77 5.62
N GLY A 56 -7.25 -13.08 4.69
CA GLY A 56 -6.64 -11.95 3.98
C GLY A 56 -6.64 -10.68 4.83
N PRO A 57 -5.78 -9.70 4.52
CA PRO A 57 -5.81 -8.41 5.21
C PRO A 57 -7.15 -7.71 5.00
N SER A 58 -7.61 -6.98 6.03
CA SER A 58 -8.70 -6.03 5.89
C SER A 58 -8.30 -4.94 4.91
N GLN A 59 -9.14 -4.67 3.90
CA GLN A 59 -8.85 -3.61 2.93
C GLN A 59 -8.76 -2.26 3.63
N ASP A 60 -9.62 -1.99 4.60
CA ASP A 60 -9.62 -0.74 5.36
C ASP A 60 -8.32 -0.57 6.16
N ALA A 61 -7.80 -1.65 6.78
CA ALA A 61 -6.54 -1.61 7.51
C ALA A 61 -5.36 -1.37 6.56
N LEU A 62 -5.37 -2.01 5.39
CA LEU A 62 -4.35 -1.85 4.36
C LEU A 62 -4.33 -0.43 3.79
N ASP A 63 -5.50 0.11 3.45
CA ASP A 63 -5.62 1.48 2.92
C ASP A 63 -5.19 2.51 3.96
N ASN A 64 -5.53 2.30 5.24
CA ASN A 64 -5.14 3.17 6.33
C ASN A 64 -3.62 3.16 6.57
N PHE A 65 -3.01 1.98 6.50
CA PHE A 65 -1.56 1.82 6.60
C PHE A 65 -0.83 2.51 5.44
N ALA A 66 -1.30 2.30 4.21
CA ALA A 66 -0.75 2.94 3.02
C ALA A 66 -0.92 4.47 3.05
N GLN A 67 -2.06 4.97 3.55
CA GLN A 67 -2.31 6.40 3.72
C GLN A 67 -1.34 7.01 4.73
N ALA A 68 -1.04 6.32 5.83
CA ALA A 68 -0.05 6.77 6.80
C ALA A 68 1.36 6.89 6.17
N ILE A 69 1.76 5.91 5.36
CA ILE A 69 3.00 5.96 4.57
C ILE A 69 3.02 7.22 3.69
N PHE A 70 1.96 7.44 2.90
CA PHE A 70 1.86 8.59 2.02
C PHE A 70 2.01 9.92 2.76
N GLN A 71 1.38 10.06 3.92
CA GLN A 71 1.48 11.28 4.73
C GLN A 71 2.90 11.50 5.26
N TYR A 72 3.55 10.44 5.75
CA TYR A 72 4.94 10.52 6.22
C TYR A 72 5.91 10.88 5.10
N GLU A 73 5.71 10.34 3.90
CA GLU A 73 6.49 10.63 2.70
C GLU A 73 6.23 12.05 2.14
N GLY A 74 5.40 12.83 2.81
CA GLY A 74 5.10 14.20 2.43
C GLY A 74 4.11 14.30 1.28
N GLY A 75 2.95 13.66 1.41
CA GLY A 75 1.85 13.59 0.41
C GLY A 75 1.22 14.93 0.06
N GLN A 76 2.03 15.94 -0.30
CA GLN A 76 1.60 17.27 -0.68
C GLN A 76 1.79 17.52 -2.17
N PRO A 77 0.94 18.34 -2.81
CA PRO A 77 1.11 18.75 -4.19
C PRO A 77 2.53 19.30 -4.46
N GLY A 78 3.16 18.82 -5.51
CA GLY A 78 4.52 19.20 -5.90
C GLY A 78 5.65 18.31 -5.36
N ASN A 79 5.39 17.48 -4.37
CA ASN A 79 6.34 16.48 -3.89
C ASN A 79 6.52 15.34 -4.89
N ILE A 80 7.64 14.64 -4.79
CA ILE A 80 8.04 13.62 -5.77
C ILE A 80 7.05 12.45 -5.84
N ASN A 81 6.52 12.01 -4.69
CA ASN A 81 5.53 10.95 -4.60
C ASN A 81 4.24 11.30 -5.36
N VAL A 82 3.78 12.57 -5.29
CA VAL A 82 2.61 13.03 -6.03
C VAL A 82 2.89 13.19 -7.52
N ARG A 83 4.06 13.78 -7.88
CA ARG A 83 4.45 13.96 -9.29
C ARG A 83 4.68 12.64 -10.04
N ASN A 84 5.13 11.62 -9.33
CA ASN A 84 5.38 10.30 -9.89
C ASN A 84 4.16 9.36 -9.81
N ASN A 85 3.02 9.82 -9.26
CA ASN A 85 1.88 8.98 -8.92
C ASN A 85 2.28 7.77 -8.05
N ASN A 86 3.22 7.96 -7.13
CA ASN A 86 3.87 6.90 -6.34
C ASN A 86 3.78 7.23 -4.85
N PRO A 87 2.65 6.98 -4.19
CA PRO A 87 2.39 7.43 -2.82
C PRO A 87 3.43 6.95 -1.80
N GLY A 88 4.02 5.78 -2.00
CA GLY A 88 5.05 5.21 -1.14
C GLY A 88 6.48 5.50 -1.57
N ASN A 89 6.72 6.30 -2.62
CA ASN A 89 8.05 6.47 -3.18
C ASN A 89 8.78 5.12 -3.45
N LEU A 90 8.05 4.12 -3.96
CA LEU A 90 8.62 2.83 -4.32
C LEU A 90 9.71 3.03 -5.39
N ARG A 91 10.83 2.30 -5.27
CA ARG A 91 11.91 2.37 -6.26
C ARG A 91 11.62 1.59 -7.53
N SER A 92 10.92 0.49 -7.38
CA SER A 92 10.55 -0.35 -8.50
C SER A 92 9.25 -1.09 -8.21
N ASP A 93 8.50 -1.36 -9.26
CA ASP A 93 7.28 -2.15 -9.23
C ASP A 93 7.08 -2.79 -10.62
N PRO A 94 6.52 -4.01 -10.73
CA PRO A 94 6.27 -4.66 -12.02
C PRO A 94 5.37 -3.87 -12.97
N TYR A 95 4.51 -3.00 -12.45
CA TYR A 95 3.53 -2.22 -13.21
C TYR A 95 3.91 -0.76 -13.39
N GLN A 96 5.14 -0.38 -13.01
CA GLN A 96 5.64 0.98 -13.23
C GLN A 96 5.72 1.31 -14.72
N THR A 97 5.44 2.56 -15.06
CA THR A 97 5.59 3.08 -16.45
C THR A 97 6.99 3.61 -16.73
N GLY A 98 7.79 3.82 -15.71
CA GLY A 98 9.15 4.33 -15.82
C GLY A 98 9.76 4.64 -14.46
N THR A 99 10.79 5.47 -14.46
CA THR A 99 11.44 5.95 -13.24
C THR A 99 11.73 7.44 -13.33
N SER A 100 11.60 8.14 -12.21
CA SER A 100 11.97 9.54 -12.06
C SER A 100 12.69 9.75 -10.73
N SER A 101 13.88 10.34 -10.76
CA SER A 101 14.70 10.58 -9.58
C SER A 101 14.99 9.32 -8.74
N GLY A 102 15.07 8.14 -9.39
CA GLY A 102 15.33 6.86 -8.74
C GLY A 102 14.09 6.19 -8.11
N TYR A 103 12.90 6.71 -8.36
CA TYR A 103 11.63 6.14 -7.91
C TYR A 103 10.77 5.73 -9.10
N ALA A 104 9.94 4.71 -8.92
CA ALA A 104 8.95 4.28 -9.90
C ALA A 104 7.99 5.42 -10.23
N THR A 105 7.50 5.44 -11.48
CA THR A 105 6.39 6.30 -11.90
C THR A 105 5.23 5.42 -12.36
N PHE A 106 4.02 5.83 -12.06
CA PHE A 106 2.81 5.11 -12.45
C PHE A 106 1.96 5.94 -13.41
N ALA A 107 1.07 5.29 -14.16
CA ALA A 107 0.21 5.97 -15.14
C ALA A 107 -0.73 6.96 -14.45
N ASP A 108 -1.27 6.57 -13.31
CA ASP A 108 -2.06 7.45 -12.45
C ASP A 108 -1.82 7.12 -10.96
N MET A 109 -2.44 7.91 -10.09
CA MET A 109 -2.30 7.74 -8.65
C MET A 109 -2.97 6.45 -8.13
N GLY A 110 -4.01 5.95 -8.82
CA GLY A 110 -4.67 4.69 -8.48
C GLY A 110 -3.73 3.50 -8.64
N ASP A 111 -3.01 3.44 -9.75
CA ASP A 111 -1.98 2.41 -9.99
C ASP A 111 -0.89 2.46 -8.91
N GLY A 112 -0.50 3.67 -8.49
CA GLY A 112 0.48 3.84 -7.41
C GLY A 112 -0.03 3.36 -6.05
N TRP A 113 -1.29 3.58 -5.73
CA TRP A 113 -1.93 3.04 -4.52
C TRP A 113 -2.02 1.51 -4.56
N ASP A 114 -2.41 0.94 -5.70
CA ASP A 114 -2.47 -0.51 -5.88
C ASP A 114 -1.06 -1.13 -5.69
N ALA A 115 -0.02 -0.49 -6.21
CA ALA A 115 1.36 -0.93 -6.03
C ALA A 115 1.82 -0.86 -4.56
N LEU A 116 1.52 0.23 -3.86
CA LEU A 116 1.86 0.37 -2.44
C LEU A 116 1.14 -0.67 -1.58
N ASN A 117 -0.16 -0.85 -1.79
CA ASN A 117 -0.95 -1.86 -1.08
C ASN A 117 -0.41 -3.28 -1.32
N ALA A 118 -0.07 -3.61 -2.58
CA ALA A 118 0.54 -4.89 -2.93
C ALA A 118 1.91 -5.09 -2.25
N TYR A 119 2.71 -4.03 -2.20
CA TYR A 119 4.00 -4.04 -1.49
C TYR A 119 3.81 -4.35 0.00
N VAL A 120 2.96 -3.58 0.69
CA VAL A 120 2.70 -3.76 2.13
C VAL A 120 2.18 -5.17 2.42
N GLN A 121 1.16 -5.60 1.70
CA GLN A 121 0.57 -6.93 1.86
C GLN A 121 1.60 -8.06 1.66
N THR A 122 2.38 -7.98 0.58
CA THR A 122 3.35 -9.03 0.24
C THR A 122 4.46 -9.13 1.28
N HIS A 123 4.99 -8.00 1.74
CA HIS A 123 6.08 -7.99 2.71
C HIS A 123 5.63 -8.41 4.10
N ALA A 124 4.46 -7.95 4.55
CA ALA A 124 3.89 -8.36 5.82
C ALA A 124 3.51 -9.85 5.84
N ALA A 125 2.90 -10.37 4.77
CA ALA A 125 2.56 -11.78 4.67
C ALA A 125 3.78 -12.71 4.60
N SER A 126 4.85 -12.27 3.93
CA SER A 126 6.10 -13.02 3.82
C SER A 126 6.91 -13.02 5.12
N ASN A 127 6.65 -12.06 6.00
CA ASN A 127 7.34 -11.89 7.27
C ASN A 127 6.34 -11.63 8.39
N PRO A 128 5.47 -12.60 8.72
CA PRO A 128 4.33 -12.38 9.59
C PRO A 128 4.69 -12.02 11.04
N GLN A 129 5.95 -12.21 11.43
CA GLN A 129 6.49 -11.85 12.74
C GLN A 129 7.05 -10.42 12.81
N TRP A 130 7.23 -9.74 11.66
CA TRP A 130 7.75 -8.38 11.67
C TRP A 130 6.77 -7.42 12.33
N ASP A 131 7.24 -6.73 13.34
CA ASP A 131 6.56 -5.57 13.89
C ASP A 131 6.74 -4.34 12.99
N PHE A 132 6.23 -3.17 13.41
CA PHE A 132 6.36 -1.94 12.60
C PHE A 132 7.82 -1.51 12.47
N TYR A 133 8.65 -1.72 13.50
CA TYR A 133 10.07 -1.36 13.45
C TYR A 133 10.83 -2.21 12.42
N ASP A 134 10.65 -3.52 12.44
CA ASP A 134 11.25 -4.43 11.46
C ASP A 134 10.79 -4.11 10.04
N PHE A 135 9.50 -3.85 9.88
CA PHE A 135 8.92 -3.52 8.58
C PHE A 135 9.56 -2.24 8.01
N PHE A 136 9.63 -1.16 8.80
CA PHE A 136 10.15 0.11 8.31
C PHE A 136 11.67 0.15 8.17
N GLN A 137 12.43 -0.62 8.95
CA GLN A 137 13.85 -0.84 8.68
C GLN A 137 14.06 -1.46 7.30
N ASN A 138 13.25 -2.44 6.94
CA ASN A 138 13.32 -3.10 5.63
C ASN A 138 12.83 -2.20 4.51
N TYR A 139 11.72 -1.51 4.70
CA TYR A 139 11.14 -0.56 3.76
C TYR A 139 12.13 0.53 3.37
N LEU A 140 12.77 1.18 4.33
CA LEU A 140 13.79 2.20 4.09
C LEU A 140 15.07 1.63 3.49
N GLY A 141 15.48 0.44 3.85
CA GLY A 141 16.62 -0.26 3.25
C GLY A 141 16.42 -0.49 1.77
N GLN A 142 15.29 -1.03 1.38
CA GLN A 142 14.95 -1.23 -0.04
C GLN A 142 14.81 0.10 -0.79
N LYS A 143 14.25 1.12 -0.15
CA LYS A 143 14.16 2.47 -0.70
C LYS A 143 15.53 3.08 -0.98
N GLN A 144 16.56 2.72 -0.23
CA GLN A 144 17.94 3.15 -0.47
C GLN A 144 18.71 2.23 -1.43
N GLY A 145 18.08 1.14 -1.91
CA GLY A 145 18.70 0.16 -2.81
C GLY A 145 19.76 -0.71 -2.13
N GLY A 146 19.65 -0.91 -0.82
CA GLY A 146 20.61 -1.63 -0.01
C GLY A 146 19.97 -2.55 1.04
N PRO A 147 20.78 -3.12 1.92
CA PRO A 147 20.31 -3.89 3.07
C PRO A 147 19.48 -3.00 4.01
N PRO A 148 18.79 -3.58 5.00
CA PRO A 148 18.09 -2.81 6.03
C PRO A 148 18.96 -1.69 6.58
N VAL A 149 18.38 -0.50 6.75
CA VAL A 149 19.14 0.66 7.23
C VAL A 149 19.57 0.45 8.68
N THR A 150 20.81 0.80 8.94
CA THR A 150 21.35 0.83 10.30
C THR A 150 21.02 2.11 11.05
N ASP A 151 20.43 3.11 10.39
CA ASP A 151 19.93 4.34 11.00
C ASP A 151 18.57 4.10 11.64
N GLN A 152 18.60 3.45 12.78
CA GLN A 152 17.41 3.08 13.57
C GLN A 152 16.54 4.30 13.92
N GLY A 153 17.15 5.46 14.17
CA GLY A 153 16.39 6.63 14.59
C GLY A 153 15.37 7.12 13.55
N ASN A 154 15.64 6.96 12.25
CA ASN A 154 14.71 7.37 11.19
C ASN A 154 13.64 6.29 10.91
N SER A 155 14.01 5.02 10.95
CA SER A 155 13.06 3.91 10.79
C SER A 155 12.11 3.81 11.97
N ASP A 156 12.60 4.03 13.19
CA ASP A 156 11.79 3.98 14.41
C ASP A 156 10.76 5.14 14.42
N ALA A 157 11.17 6.35 14.06
CA ALA A 157 10.26 7.49 13.93
C ALA A 157 9.17 7.24 12.87
N TYR A 158 9.51 6.54 11.78
CA TYR A 158 8.53 6.16 10.77
C TYR A 158 7.55 5.11 11.30
N ALA A 159 8.06 4.07 11.95
CA ALA A 159 7.25 3.02 12.56
C ALA A 159 6.26 3.60 13.57
N GLU A 160 6.73 4.45 14.47
CA GLU A 160 5.90 5.14 15.47
C GLU A 160 4.84 6.03 14.82
N TYR A 161 5.21 6.78 13.76
CA TYR A 161 4.25 7.61 13.05
C TYR A 161 3.11 6.79 12.45
N VAL A 162 3.44 5.71 11.73
CA VAL A 162 2.43 4.86 11.07
C VAL A 162 1.58 4.13 12.11
N ALA A 163 2.18 3.61 13.18
CA ALA A 163 1.45 2.98 14.28
C ALA A 163 0.47 3.97 14.94
N ASN A 164 0.92 5.18 15.27
CA ASN A 164 0.07 6.22 15.84
C ASN A 164 -1.05 6.64 14.90
N TYR A 165 -0.77 6.78 13.60
CA TYR A 165 -1.77 7.16 12.60
C TYR A 165 -2.86 6.10 12.46
N THR A 166 -2.49 4.83 12.51
CA THR A 166 -3.40 3.68 12.35
C THR A 166 -4.06 3.25 13.67
N GLY A 167 -3.61 3.78 14.80
CA GLY A 167 -4.06 3.36 16.15
C GLY A 167 -3.49 2.00 16.59
N ALA A 168 -2.41 1.55 15.95
CA ALA A 168 -1.75 0.29 16.25
C ALA A 168 -0.71 0.41 17.38
N ASP A 169 -0.34 -0.71 17.98
CA ASP A 169 0.86 -0.82 18.82
C ASP A 169 2.07 -1.06 17.89
N PRO A 170 3.14 -0.23 17.93
CA PRO A 170 4.28 -0.40 17.03
C PRO A 170 5.04 -1.71 17.24
N THR A 171 4.84 -2.40 18.36
CA THR A 171 5.46 -3.71 18.66
C THR A 171 4.61 -4.90 18.23
N GLN A 172 3.37 -4.67 17.77
CA GLN A 172 2.57 -5.76 17.23
C GLN A 172 3.00 -6.11 15.80
N PRO A 173 2.86 -7.38 15.37
CA PRO A 173 3.16 -7.75 13.99
C PRO A 173 2.26 -7.01 12.99
N VAL A 174 2.87 -6.42 11.96
CA VAL A 174 2.13 -5.71 10.89
C VAL A 174 1.10 -6.61 10.24
N TRP A 175 1.43 -7.88 10.01
CA TRP A 175 0.48 -8.83 9.43
C TRP A 175 -0.76 -9.03 10.29
N SER A 176 -0.57 -9.16 11.60
CA SER A 176 -1.68 -9.28 12.56
C SER A 176 -2.57 -8.03 12.55
N PHE A 177 -1.96 -6.84 12.56
CA PHE A 177 -2.70 -5.57 12.42
C PHE A 177 -3.54 -5.55 11.14
N LEU A 178 -2.97 -5.93 10.01
CA LEU A 178 -3.68 -5.93 8.72
C LEU A 178 -4.84 -6.93 8.68
N GLN A 179 -4.80 -7.99 9.48
CA GLN A 179 -5.90 -8.95 9.60
C GLN A 179 -7.01 -8.48 10.56
N GLY A 180 -6.83 -7.35 11.25
CA GLY A 180 -7.81 -6.83 12.20
C GLY A 180 -7.82 -7.58 13.53
N ALA A 181 -6.67 -8.15 13.92
CA ALA A 181 -6.50 -8.92 15.15
C ALA A 181 -5.96 -8.04 16.30
#